data_e0df78b601d1bf5a4dd07237aff48aba
#
_entry.id   e0df78b601d1bf5a4dd07237aff48aba
#
_cell.length_a   1.000
_cell.length_b   1.000
_cell.length_c   1.000
_cell.angle_alpha   90.00
_cell.angle_beta   90.00
_cell.angle_gamma   90.00
#
_symmetry.space_group_name_H-M   'P 1'
#
loop_
_entity.id
_entity.type
_entity.pdbx_description
1 polymer ?
#
loop_
_entity_poly.entity_id
_entity_poly.type
_entity_poly.pdbx_seq_one_letter_code
_entity_poly.pdbx_strand_id
1 'polypeptide(L)'
;MTETQNAAIGPLDIQRVMAALPHRYPMLLVDRVEELVPHKFIRAVKAVTINEGFFAGHFPGRPIMPGVLIVEALAQAAGVLAVESLELSGSGKLVYFMAIESAKFRAPVEPGVLLHLEVDFVQARSRVCKFAGRALVDGRLVAEADFTAMIADPPAG
;
A
#
# COMPACT_ATOMS: atom_id res chain seq x y z
N MET A 1 -13.88 -9.29 20.64
CA MET A 1 -12.63 -9.62 19.92
C MET A 1 -11.65 -10.22 20.90
N THR A 2 -11.22 -11.41 20.61
CA THR A 2 -10.20 -12.07 21.43
C THR A 2 -8.83 -11.43 21.11
N GLU A 3 -7.95 -11.36 22.11
CA GLU A 3 -6.59 -10.81 21.96
C GLU A 3 -5.82 -11.42 20.78
N THR A 4 -6.14 -12.65 20.40
CA THR A 4 -5.52 -13.35 19.28
C THR A 4 -5.82 -12.73 17.91
N GLN A 5 -6.93 -11.98 17.75
CA GLN A 5 -7.28 -11.36 16.46
C GLN A 5 -6.48 -10.10 16.17
N ASN A 6 -5.86 -9.51 17.18
CA ASN A 6 -5.04 -8.29 17.04
C ASN A 6 -3.55 -8.55 17.24
N ALA A 7 -3.13 -9.81 17.25
CA ALA A 7 -1.71 -10.13 17.35
C ALA A 7 -1.02 -9.74 16.05
N ALA A 8 0.16 -9.14 16.17
CA ALA A 8 0.97 -8.80 15.00
C ALA A 8 1.29 -10.05 14.20
N ILE A 9 1.15 -9.93 12.89
CA ILE A 9 1.59 -10.95 11.94
C ILE A 9 3.03 -10.62 11.62
N GLY A 10 3.92 -11.63 11.62
CA GLY A 10 5.34 -11.45 11.32
C GLY A 10 5.58 -10.91 9.92
N PRO A 11 6.85 -10.63 9.56
CA PRO A 11 7.15 -10.08 8.25
C PRO A 11 6.54 -10.93 7.13
N LEU A 12 6.04 -10.25 6.10
CA LEU A 12 5.50 -10.91 4.90
C LEU A 12 6.46 -10.66 3.75
N ASP A 13 6.88 -11.74 3.09
CA ASP A 13 7.74 -11.66 1.91
C ASP A 13 6.92 -11.35 0.65
N ILE A 14 7.60 -11.23 -0.48
CA ILE A 14 6.96 -10.91 -1.75
C ILE A 14 5.92 -11.96 -2.17
N GLN A 15 6.09 -13.22 -1.80
CA GLN A 15 5.12 -14.25 -2.14
C GLN A 15 3.78 -13.99 -1.44
N ARG A 16 3.82 -13.60 -0.17
CA ARG A 16 2.62 -13.26 0.59
C ARG A 16 1.98 -11.97 0.08
N VAL A 17 2.80 -10.97 -0.29
CA VAL A 17 2.31 -9.74 -0.90
C VAL A 17 1.58 -10.05 -2.20
N MET A 18 2.16 -10.87 -3.06
CA MET A 18 1.55 -11.25 -4.34
C MET A 18 0.29 -12.10 -4.15
N ALA A 19 0.20 -12.88 -3.09
CA ALA A 19 -1.01 -13.62 -2.76
C ALA A 19 -2.16 -12.70 -2.31
N ALA A 20 -1.83 -11.55 -1.69
CA ALA A 20 -2.81 -10.59 -1.22
C ALA A 20 -3.26 -9.61 -2.31
N LEU A 21 -2.37 -9.27 -3.25
CA LEU A 21 -2.63 -8.26 -4.28
C LEU A 21 -2.67 -8.88 -5.67
N PRO A 22 -3.62 -8.44 -6.52
CA PRO A 22 -3.66 -8.91 -7.93
C PRO A 22 -2.65 -8.19 -8.81
N HIS A 23 -2.10 -7.07 -8.36
CA HIS A 23 -1.14 -6.26 -9.10
C HIS A 23 0.09 -7.07 -9.49
N ARG A 24 0.63 -6.81 -10.68
CA ARG A 24 1.87 -7.41 -11.18
C ARG A 24 2.67 -6.34 -11.90
N TYR A 25 3.89 -6.69 -12.31
CA TYR A 25 4.74 -5.78 -13.05
C TYR A 25 3.97 -5.12 -14.23
N PRO A 26 4.03 -3.80 -14.44
CA PRO A 26 4.87 -2.83 -13.72
C PRO A 26 4.14 -2.10 -12.58
N MET A 27 2.96 -2.56 -12.15
CA MET A 27 2.08 -1.87 -11.19
C MET A 27 2.19 -2.38 -9.76
N LEU A 28 2.92 -3.45 -9.48
CA LEU A 28 3.11 -3.92 -8.12
C LEU A 28 4.16 -3.04 -7.43
N LEU A 29 3.74 -2.31 -6.39
CA LEU A 29 4.57 -1.30 -5.73
C LEU A 29 4.87 -1.61 -4.27
N VAL A 30 4.67 -2.84 -3.82
CA VAL A 30 5.01 -3.29 -2.47
C VAL A 30 5.93 -4.49 -2.58
N ASP A 31 7.12 -4.40 -1.97
CA ASP A 31 8.13 -5.45 -2.05
C ASP A 31 8.13 -6.39 -0.86
N ARG A 32 7.81 -5.87 0.32
CA ARG A 32 7.70 -6.66 1.54
C ARG A 32 6.89 -5.93 2.59
N VAL A 33 6.46 -6.65 3.61
CA VAL A 33 5.80 -6.08 4.79
C VAL A 33 6.70 -6.34 5.99
N GLU A 34 7.02 -5.31 6.75
CA GLU A 34 7.83 -5.44 7.96
C GLU A 34 6.97 -5.78 9.18
N GLU A 35 5.79 -5.18 9.28
CA GLU A 35 4.88 -5.38 10.39
C GLU A 35 3.45 -5.20 9.93
N LEU A 36 2.56 -6.05 10.42
CA LEU A 36 1.13 -5.94 10.17
C LEU A 36 0.36 -6.32 11.43
N VAL A 37 -0.51 -5.44 11.87
CA VAL A 37 -1.45 -5.71 12.98
C VAL A 37 -2.85 -5.68 12.39
N PRO A 38 -3.54 -6.84 12.31
CA PRO A 38 -4.87 -6.90 11.69
C PRO A 38 -5.83 -5.87 12.29
N HIS A 39 -6.61 -5.24 11.43
CA HIS A 39 -7.59 -4.20 11.75
C HIS A 39 -7.00 -2.91 12.32
N LYS A 40 -5.66 -2.75 12.31
CA LYS A 40 -5.01 -1.58 12.89
C LYS A 40 -3.99 -0.92 11.98
N PHE A 41 -2.97 -1.66 11.54
CA PHE A 41 -1.77 -1.01 11.00
C PHE A 41 -0.94 -1.93 10.12
N ILE A 42 -0.28 -1.35 9.12
CA ILE A 42 0.73 -2.02 8.32
C ILE A 42 1.94 -1.09 8.13
N ARG A 43 3.14 -1.67 8.15
CA ARG A 43 4.37 -1.04 7.68
C ARG A 43 4.93 -1.91 6.57
N ALA A 44 4.88 -1.38 5.34
CA ALA A 44 5.39 -2.06 4.16
C ALA A 44 6.55 -1.27 3.55
N VAL A 45 7.23 -1.86 2.59
CA VAL A 45 8.39 -1.24 1.95
C VAL A 45 8.29 -1.39 0.44
N LYS A 46 8.56 -0.28 -0.26
CA LYS A 46 8.87 -0.28 -1.68
C LYS A 46 10.33 0.11 -1.86
N ALA A 47 11.10 -0.74 -2.53
CA ALA A 47 12.45 -0.39 -2.98
C ALA A 47 12.33 0.48 -4.24
N VAL A 48 12.77 1.73 -4.16
CA VAL A 48 12.72 2.66 -5.29
C VAL A 48 14.02 2.55 -6.07
N THR A 49 13.94 2.04 -7.30
CA THR A 49 15.11 1.81 -8.13
C THR A 49 15.00 2.53 -9.46
N ILE A 50 16.16 2.95 -10.01
CA ILE A 50 16.18 3.57 -11.34
C ILE A 50 15.69 2.61 -12.44
N ASN A 51 15.66 1.32 -12.15
CA ASN A 51 15.18 0.31 -13.10
C ASN A 51 13.64 0.18 -13.08
N GLU A 52 12.95 1.31 -12.97
CA GLU A 52 11.49 1.40 -13.07
C GLU A 52 11.14 2.29 -14.25
N GLY A 53 10.19 1.83 -15.07
CA GLY A 53 9.87 2.47 -16.34
C GLY A 53 9.43 3.93 -16.23
N PHE A 54 8.76 4.31 -15.13
CA PHE A 54 8.25 5.68 -15.00
C PHE A 54 9.35 6.73 -14.86
N PHE A 55 10.56 6.37 -14.44
CA PHE A 55 11.64 7.35 -14.30
C PHE A 55 12.14 7.90 -15.62
N ALA A 56 12.00 7.16 -16.71
CA ALA A 56 12.41 7.63 -18.03
C ALA A 56 11.61 8.86 -18.48
N GLY A 57 10.34 8.93 -18.08
CA GLY A 57 9.46 10.02 -18.46
C GLY A 57 9.18 11.05 -17.36
N HIS A 58 9.59 10.79 -16.14
CA HIS A 58 9.24 11.64 -14.99
C HIS A 58 10.46 11.87 -14.09
N PHE A 59 11.41 12.70 -14.45
CA PHE A 59 11.49 13.43 -15.73
C PHE A 59 12.81 13.13 -16.42
N PRO A 60 12.94 13.29 -17.75
CA PRO A 60 14.22 13.11 -18.43
C PRO A 60 15.33 13.93 -17.76
N GLY A 61 16.40 13.26 -17.34
CA GLY A 61 17.52 13.91 -16.65
C GLY A 61 17.30 14.16 -15.15
N ARG A 62 16.08 13.98 -14.64
CA ARG A 62 15.80 14.13 -13.20
C ARG A 62 14.72 13.13 -12.76
N PRO A 63 15.13 11.93 -12.35
CA PRO A 63 14.17 10.89 -11.94
C PRO A 63 13.54 11.24 -10.59
N ILE A 64 12.23 11.37 -10.59
CA ILE A 64 11.41 11.60 -9.38
C ILE A 64 10.23 10.64 -9.46
N MET A 65 9.97 9.91 -8.38
CA MET A 65 8.79 9.04 -8.32
C MET A 65 7.52 9.88 -8.38
N PRO A 66 6.61 9.62 -9.34
CA PRO A 66 5.35 10.35 -9.40
C PRO A 66 4.58 10.27 -8.09
N GLY A 67 4.11 11.42 -7.58
CA GLY A 67 3.35 11.45 -6.32
C GLY A 67 2.13 10.56 -6.37
N VAL A 68 1.45 10.51 -7.50
CA VAL A 68 0.26 9.65 -7.66
C VAL A 68 0.60 8.16 -7.50
N LEU A 69 1.82 7.75 -7.84
CA LEU A 69 2.27 6.37 -7.63
C LEU A 69 2.67 6.11 -6.17
N ILE A 70 3.07 7.14 -5.43
CA ILE A 70 3.27 7.01 -3.98
C ILE A 70 1.92 6.72 -3.32
N VAL A 71 0.87 7.44 -3.72
CA VAL A 71 -0.49 7.20 -3.23
C VAL A 71 -0.94 5.79 -3.61
N GLU A 72 -0.66 5.34 -4.84
CA GLU A 72 -0.97 3.97 -5.27
C GLU A 72 -0.24 2.94 -4.40
N ALA A 73 1.04 3.18 -4.08
CA ALA A 73 1.80 2.28 -3.20
C ALA A 73 1.18 2.21 -1.80
N LEU A 74 0.75 3.35 -1.25
CA LEU A 74 0.04 3.38 0.03
C LEU A 74 -1.27 2.59 -0.05
N ALA A 75 -1.99 2.71 -1.15
CA ALA A 75 -3.22 1.97 -1.36
C ALA A 75 -2.99 0.46 -1.44
N GLN A 76 -1.90 0.05 -2.08
CA GLN A 76 -1.54 -1.37 -2.14
C GLN A 76 -1.17 -1.90 -0.76
N ALA A 77 -0.44 -1.13 0.03
CA ALA A 77 -0.15 -1.50 1.42
C ALA A 77 -1.45 -1.64 2.22
N ALA A 78 -2.41 -0.71 2.04
CA ALA A 78 -3.73 -0.80 2.65
C ALA A 78 -4.49 -2.04 2.16
N GLY A 79 -4.33 -2.40 0.90
CA GLY A 79 -4.92 -3.61 0.33
C GLY A 79 -4.42 -4.88 1.02
N VAL A 80 -3.12 -4.97 1.26
CA VAL A 80 -2.54 -6.09 2.02
C VAL A 80 -3.11 -6.11 3.43
N LEU A 81 -3.18 -4.97 4.09
CA LEU A 81 -3.75 -4.86 5.43
C LEU A 81 -5.21 -5.33 5.46
N ALA A 82 -6.01 -4.90 4.51
CA ALA A 82 -7.42 -5.28 4.42
C ALA A 82 -7.58 -6.78 4.17
N VAL A 83 -6.84 -7.34 3.23
CA VAL A 83 -6.91 -8.76 2.87
C VAL A 83 -6.52 -9.64 4.07
N GLU A 84 -5.43 -9.30 4.74
CA GLU A 84 -4.98 -10.07 5.91
C GLU A 84 -5.93 -9.89 7.10
N SER A 85 -6.44 -8.68 7.31
CA SER A 85 -7.37 -8.39 8.42
C SER A 85 -8.69 -9.12 8.27
N LEU A 86 -9.21 -9.22 7.05
CA LEU A 86 -10.51 -9.80 6.76
C LEU A 86 -10.42 -11.24 6.27
N GLU A 87 -9.23 -11.83 6.30
CA GLU A 87 -8.97 -13.22 5.90
C GLU A 87 -9.45 -13.50 4.47
N LEU A 88 -9.12 -12.60 3.54
CA LEU A 88 -9.56 -12.67 2.15
C LEU A 88 -8.51 -13.27 1.20
N SER A 89 -7.35 -13.66 1.71
CA SER A 89 -6.29 -14.23 0.87
C SER A 89 -6.80 -15.47 0.14
N GLY A 90 -6.62 -15.49 -1.17
CA GLY A 90 -7.10 -16.58 -2.01
C GLY A 90 -8.58 -16.51 -2.39
N SER A 91 -9.32 -15.51 -1.88
CA SER A 91 -10.76 -15.36 -2.20
C SER A 91 -11.01 -14.80 -3.59
N GLY A 92 -9.98 -14.18 -4.20
CA GLY A 92 -10.14 -13.46 -5.47
C GLY A 92 -10.78 -12.09 -5.33
N LYS A 93 -11.15 -11.68 -4.12
CA LYS A 93 -11.73 -10.35 -3.88
C LYS A 93 -10.68 -9.27 -4.12
N LEU A 94 -11.13 -8.15 -4.64
CA LEU A 94 -10.30 -7.01 -4.99
C LEU A 94 -10.61 -5.82 -4.10
N VAL A 95 -9.60 -4.99 -3.89
CA VAL A 95 -9.74 -3.75 -3.13
C VAL A 95 -9.60 -2.60 -4.12
N TYR A 96 -10.69 -1.86 -4.32
CA TYR A 96 -10.74 -0.75 -5.25
C TYR A 96 -10.78 0.59 -4.52
N PHE A 97 -10.05 1.56 -5.04
CA PHE A 97 -10.21 2.94 -4.60
C PHE A 97 -11.63 3.42 -4.90
N MET A 98 -12.26 4.05 -3.92
CA MET A 98 -13.51 4.79 -4.09
C MET A 98 -13.26 6.28 -4.10
N ALA A 99 -12.38 6.75 -3.23
CA ALA A 99 -12.11 8.18 -3.04
C ALA A 99 -10.74 8.38 -2.41
N ILE A 100 -10.10 9.46 -2.78
CA ILE A 100 -8.94 9.99 -2.09
C ILE A 100 -9.41 11.32 -1.49
N GLU A 101 -9.57 11.36 -0.18
CA GLU A 101 -10.09 12.54 0.50
C GLU A 101 -9.04 13.64 0.60
N SER A 102 -7.77 13.24 0.75
CA SER A 102 -6.66 14.16 0.90
C SER A 102 -5.38 13.49 0.44
N ALA A 103 -4.51 14.25 -0.20
CA ALA A 103 -3.15 13.81 -0.51
C ALA A 103 -2.23 15.02 -0.42
N LYS A 104 -1.09 14.86 0.25
CA LYS A 104 -0.08 15.91 0.40
C LYS A 104 1.28 15.36 0.09
N PHE A 105 2.03 16.07 -0.73
CA PHE A 105 3.37 15.70 -1.15
C PHE A 105 4.35 16.71 -0.57
N ARG A 106 5.27 16.24 0.27
CA ARG A 106 6.12 17.13 1.07
C ARG A 106 7.56 17.17 0.61
N ALA A 107 8.04 16.11 -0.03
CA ALA A 107 9.39 16.03 -0.53
C ALA A 107 9.47 15.07 -1.72
N PRO A 108 10.36 15.31 -2.70
CA PRO A 108 10.54 14.38 -3.81
C PRO A 108 11.15 13.05 -3.35
N VAL A 109 10.77 11.97 -4.03
CA VAL A 109 11.33 10.64 -3.82
C VAL A 109 12.14 10.29 -5.05
N GLU A 110 13.43 10.03 -4.85
CA GLU A 110 14.37 9.72 -5.92
C GLU A 110 14.80 8.25 -5.85
N PRO A 111 15.26 7.66 -6.96
CA PRO A 111 15.73 6.27 -6.92
C PRO A 111 16.93 6.08 -5.99
N GLY A 112 17.01 4.91 -5.39
CA GLY A 112 18.08 4.55 -4.45
C GLY A 112 17.65 4.50 -2.99
N VAL A 113 16.37 4.78 -2.71
CA VAL A 113 15.84 4.80 -1.34
C VAL A 113 14.88 3.65 -1.10
N LEU A 114 14.68 3.33 0.18
CA LEU A 114 13.57 2.49 0.62
C LEU A 114 12.44 3.41 1.05
N LEU A 115 11.29 3.27 0.40
CA LEU A 115 10.08 4.01 0.74
C LEU A 115 9.28 3.18 1.73
N HIS A 116 9.16 3.67 2.95
CA HIS A 116 8.35 3.02 3.98
C HIS A 116 6.91 3.49 3.86
N LEU A 117 6.00 2.52 3.81
CA LEU A 117 4.57 2.75 3.60
C LEU A 117 3.84 2.35 4.87
N GLU A 118 3.42 3.34 5.64
CA GLU A 118 2.68 3.12 6.89
C GLU A 118 1.23 3.47 6.69
N VAL A 119 0.33 2.55 6.99
CA VAL A 119 -1.11 2.76 6.82
C VAL A 119 -1.86 2.34 8.08
N ASP A 120 -2.69 3.25 8.59
CA ASP A 120 -3.63 2.97 9.67
C ASP A 120 -4.99 2.58 9.10
N PHE A 121 -5.59 1.55 9.67
CA PHE A 121 -6.95 1.13 9.36
C PHE A 121 -7.90 1.96 10.23
N VAL A 122 -8.50 2.99 9.65
CA VAL A 122 -9.28 3.97 10.41
C VAL A 122 -10.68 3.47 10.71
N GLN A 123 -11.33 2.86 9.71
CA GLN A 123 -12.73 2.46 9.86
C GLN A 123 -13.10 1.41 8.82
N ALA A 124 -13.97 0.48 9.21
CA ALA A 124 -14.61 -0.45 8.27
C ALA A 124 -16.11 -0.43 8.49
N ARG A 125 -16.88 -0.26 7.42
CA ARG A 125 -18.34 -0.35 7.42
C ARG A 125 -18.77 -1.18 6.23
N SER A 126 -19.28 -2.39 6.47
CA SER A 126 -19.66 -3.32 5.42
C SER A 126 -18.43 -3.61 4.50
N ARG A 127 -18.50 -3.23 3.23
CA ARG A 127 -17.41 -3.43 2.26
C ARG A 127 -16.52 -2.19 2.11
N VAL A 128 -16.78 -1.14 2.87
CA VAL A 128 -16.08 0.15 2.72
C VAL A 128 -15.09 0.31 3.86
N CYS A 129 -13.82 0.55 3.50
CA CYS A 129 -12.73 0.71 4.45
C CYS A 129 -12.07 2.08 4.26
N LYS A 130 -11.77 2.75 5.37
CA LYS A 130 -11.04 4.03 5.38
C LYS A 130 -9.66 3.85 5.95
N PHE A 131 -8.70 4.50 5.33
CA PHE A 131 -7.28 4.38 5.68
C PHE A 131 -6.62 5.75 5.75
N ALA A 132 -5.61 5.86 6.61
CA ALA A 132 -4.70 7.01 6.66
C ALA A 132 -3.28 6.50 6.41
N GLY A 133 -2.66 6.98 5.34
CA GLY A 133 -1.35 6.52 4.91
C GLY A 133 -0.27 7.59 5.00
N ARG A 134 0.95 7.15 5.28
CA ARG A 134 2.15 7.97 5.35
C ARG A 134 3.29 7.25 4.63
N ALA A 135 4.00 7.99 3.79
CA ALA A 135 5.20 7.50 3.12
C ALA A 135 6.41 8.21 3.69
N LEU A 136 7.43 7.44 4.08
CA LEU A 136 8.63 7.94 4.75
C LEU A 136 9.89 7.42 4.07
N VAL A 137 10.91 8.28 4.02
CA VAL A 137 12.27 7.92 3.61
C VAL A 137 13.20 8.28 4.75
N ASP A 138 13.92 7.29 5.30
CA ASP A 138 14.81 7.46 6.44
C ASP A 138 14.13 8.20 7.62
N GLY A 139 12.88 7.83 7.89
CA GLY A 139 12.08 8.42 8.97
C GLY A 139 11.48 9.79 8.68
N ARG A 140 11.75 10.37 7.49
CA ARG A 140 11.21 11.66 7.08
C ARG A 140 9.92 11.48 6.28
N LEU A 141 8.87 12.17 6.66
CA LEU A 141 7.59 12.15 5.95
C LEU A 141 7.74 12.83 4.59
N VAL A 142 7.51 12.08 3.52
CA VAL A 142 7.59 12.59 2.13
C VAL A 142 6.24 12.76 1.48
N ALA A 143 5.24 11.97 1.90
CA ALA A 143 3.86 12.10 1.40
C ALA A 143 2.89 11.51 2.41
N GLU A 144 1.64 11.95 2.35
CA GLU A 144 0.56 11.37 3.15
C GLU A 144 -0.74 11.42 2.35
N ALA A 145 -1.64 10.49 2.63
CA ALA A 145 -2.94 10.44 1.96
C ALA A 145 -3.98 9.76 2.83
N ASP A 146 -5.19 10.30 2.81
CA ASP A 146 -6.37 9.67 3.39
C ASP A 146 -7.23 9.17 2.24
N PHE A 147 -7.67 7.92 2.30
CA PHE A 147 -8.43 7.34 1.21
C PHE A 147 -9.42 6.29 1.68
N THR A 148 -10.40 6.04 0.82
CA THR A 148 -11.47 5.07 1.04
C THR A 148 -11.40 4.03 -0.06
N ALA A 149 -11.51 2.78 0.32
CA ALA A 149 -11.51 1.65 -0.62
C ALA A 149 -12.73 0.77 -0.38
N MET A 150 -13.14 0.07 -1.42
CA MET A 150 -14.23 -0.90 -1.36
C MET A 150 -13.70 -2.30 -1.69
N ILE A 151 -14.16 -3.27 -0.93
CA ILE A 151 -13.87 -4.67 -1.20
C ILE A 151 -14.96 -5.19 -2.13
N ALA A 152 -14.56 -5.73 -3.27
CA ALA A 152 -15.47 -6.18 -4.31
C ALA A 152 -15.19 -7.62 -4.72
N ASP A 153 -16.24 -8.31 -5.13
CA ASP A 153 -16.10 -9.65 -5.67
C ASP A 153 -15.34 -9.62 -7.00
N PRO A 154 -14.62 -10.69 -7.37
CA PRO A 154 -13.96 -10.75 -8.65
C PRO A 154 -14.96 -10.62 -9.78
N PRO A 155 -14.56 -10.04 -10.94
CA PRO A 155 -15.46 -9.95 -12.10
C PRO A 155 -15.96 -11.33 -12.51
N ALA A 156 -17.24 -11.40 -12.84
CA ALA A 156 -17.83 -12.61 -13.42
C ALA A 156 -17.26 -12.80 -14.83
N GLY A 157 -16.62 -13.95 -15.08
CA GLY A 157 -16.00 -14.09 -16.38
C GLY A 157 -15.69 -15.44 -16.78
#